data_87b9989947f1533f1e34c67a376dd2d2
#
_entry.id   87b9989947f1533f1e34c67a376dd2d2
#
_cell.length_a   1.000
_cell.length_b   1.000
_cell.length_c   1.000
_cell.angle_alpha   90.00
_cell.angle_beta   90.00
_cell.angle_gamma   90.00
#
_symmetry.space_group_name_H-M   'P 1'
#
loop_
_entity.id
_entity.type
_entity.pdbx_description
1 polymer ?
#
loop_
_entity_poly.entity_id
_entity_poly.type
_entity_poly.pdbx_seq_one_letter_code
_entity_poly.pdbx_strand_id
1 'polypeptide(L)'
;MREGLKVEGGDTLGKTIIFARNSKHAKAIVERFQKLFPEKGSHFIKQIDYSIKESEHLIEQFEEKDKMPQIAVSVDMLDTGIDVPEILNLVFFKKVRSYAKFCQMIGRGTRLCKDLLGPGMDKEKFLIFDYCNNFEYFRVNPHGKDSGFIETLSEKIFLCKARIARELQDTDYQKDEDFREYRNTLVKELIQAISDLNNESFIVKHHLKYVLRYREQKSWDILETEAMDDLKKH
;
A
#
# COMPACT_ATOMS: atom_id res chain seq x y z
N MET A 1 4.60 19.61 -16.59
CA MET A 1 3.86 19.78 -17.84
C MET A 1 4.63 19.40 -19.11
N ARG A 2 5.89 19.75 -19.24
CA ARG A 2 6.66 19.38 -20.45
C ARG A 2 6.84 17.88 -20.63
N GLU A 3 7.08 17.18 -19.53
CA GLU A 3 7.38 15.74 -19.48
C GLU A 3 6.13 14.85 -19.36
N GLY A 4 4.95 15.41 -19.05
CA GLY A 4 3.72 14.64 -18.85
C GLY A 4 3.15 14.10 -20.17
N LEU A 5 2.49 12.93 -20.10
CA LEU A 5 1.72 12.40 -21.22
C LEU A 5 0.57 13.36 -21.58
N LYS A 6 0.33 13.47 -22.88
CA LYS A 6 -0.63 14.39 -23.46
C LYS A 6 -1.66 13.66 -24.30
N VAL A 7 -2.80 14.30 -24.48
CA VAL A 7 -3.90 13.87 -25.36
C VAL A 7 -4.07 14.87 -26.51
N GLU A 8 -5.02 14.67 -27.40
CA GLU A 8 -5.37 15.58 -28.50
C GLU A 8 -4.17 15.93 -29.40
N GLY A 9 -3.50 14.88 -29.92
CA GLY A 9 -2.34 15.09 -30.79
C GLY A 9 -1.08 15.63 -30.12
N GLY A 10 -1.05 15.65 -28.79
CA GLY A 10 0.09 16.12 -28.00
C GLY A 10 -0.03 17.56 -27.48
N ASP A 11 -1.17 18.20 -27.65
CA ASP A 11 -1.35 19.61 -27.27
C ASP A 11 -1.84 19.79 -25.82
N THR A 12 -2.73 18.93 -25.35
CA THR A 12 -3.30 19.03 -24.02
C THR A 12 -2.68 18.01 -23.07
N LEU A 13 -2.25 18.46 -21.88
CA LEU A 13 -1.78 17.56 -20.82
C LEU A 13 -2.90 16.59 -20.43
N GLY A 14 -2.63 15.30 -20.39
CA GLY A 14 -3.58 14.29 -19.92
C GLY A 14 -4.00 14.50 -18.46
N LYS A 15 -5.17 13.99 -18.07
CA LYS A 15 -5.64 14.09 -16.68
C LYS A 15 -4.55 13.67 -15.71
N THR A 16 -4.35 14.51 -14.71
CA THR A 16 -3.20 14.42 -13.80
C THR A 16 -3.64 14.52 -12.35
N ILE A 17 -3.17 13.62 -11.49
CA ILE A 17 -3.31 13.76 -10.05
C ILE A 17 -1.96 14.14 -9.44
N ILE A 18 -1.96 15.18 -8.61
CA ILE A 18 -0.82 15.60 -7.80
C ILE A 18 -1.15 15.30 -6.34
N PHE A 19 -0.41 14.39 -5.73
CA PHE A 19 -0.56 14.04 -4.31
C PHE A 19 0.26 14.97 -3.44
N ALA A 20 -0.42 15.84 -2.71
CA ALA A 20 0.18 16.83 -1.84
C ALA A 20 0.23 16.35 -0.38
N ARG A 21 1.15 16.91 0.41
CA ARG A 21 1.36 16.52 1.81
C ARG A 21 0.21 16.95 2.73
N ASN A 22 -0.31 18.13 2.52
CA ASN A 22 -1.41 18.72 3.30
C ASN A 22 -2.08 19.85 2.50
N SER A 23 -3.19 20.39 3.00
CA SER A 23 -3.99 21.43 2.33
C SER A 23 -3.20 22.70 2.01
N LYS A 24 -2.31 23.16 2.92
CA LYS A 24 -1.44 24.32 2.66
C LYS A 24 -0.50 24.06 1.50
N HIS A 25 0.07 22.87 1.41
CA HIS A 25 0.94 22.47 0.31
C HIS A 25 0.16 22.36 -1.01
N ALA A 26 -1.04 21.77 -0.99
CA ALA A 26 -1.91 21.69 -2.16
C ALA A 26 -2.25 23.09 -2.70
N LYS A 27 -2.64 24.01 -1.82
CA LYS A 27 -2.90 25.41 -2.17
C LYS A 27 -1.68 26.08 -2.80
N ALA A 28 -0.50 25.91 -2.20
CA ALA A 28 0.74 26.48 -2.73
C ALA A 28 1.08 25.94 -4.14
N ILE A 29 0.83 24.65 -4.41
CA ILE A 29 1.02 24.05 -5.73
C ILE A 29 0.07 24.71 -6.74
N VAL A 30 -1.21 24.84 -6.41
CA VAL A 30 -2.21 25.46 -7.28
C VAL A 30 -1.85 26.93 -7.59
N GLU A 31 -1.55 27.73 -6.57
CA GLU A 31 -1.16 29.14 -6.73
C GLU A 31 0.13 29.28 -7.57
N ARG A 32 1.11 28.44 -7.34
CA ARG A 32 2.35 28.45 -8.10
C ARG A 32 2.12 28.11 -9.57
N PHE A 33 1.30 27.10 -9.83
CA PHE A 33 0.92 26.72 -11.19
C PHE A 33 0.21 27.84 -11.92
N GLN A 34 -0.79 28.48 -11.31
CA GLN A 34 -1.55 29.58 -11.90
C GLN A 34 -0.66 30.81 -12.22
N LYS A 35 0.34 31.08 -11.37
CA LYS A 35 1.34 32.11 -11.64
C LYS A 35 2.27 31.79 -12.81
N LEU A 36 2.63 30.52 -12.99
CA LEU A 36 3.55 30.08 -14.04
C LEU A 36 2.85 29.87 -15.39
N PHE A 37 1.56 29.56 -15.37
CA PHE A 37 0.76 29.24 -16.56
C PHE A 37 -0.59 29.98 -16.53
N PRO A 38 -0.58 31.32 -16.50
CA PRO A 38 -1.82 32.11 -16.41
C PRO A 38 -2.75 31.91 -17.61
N GLU A 39 -2.19 31.54 -18.77
CA GLU A 39 -2.93 31.24 -19.99
C GLU A 39 -3.84 30.03 -19.90
N LYS A 40 -3.58 29.09 -18.95
CA LYS A 40 -4.41 27.90 -18.74
C LYS A 40 -5.71 28.21 -17.96
N GLY A 41 -5.75 29.31 -17.28
CA GLY A 41 -6.88 29.70 -16.46
C GLY A 41 -7.00 28.99 -15.13
N SER A 42 -7.83 29.49 -14.23
CA SER A 42 -7.97 28.98 -12.86
C SER A 42 -8.73 27.65 -12.76
N HIS A 43 -9.41 27.22 -13.82
CA HIS A 43 -10.17 25.97 -13.86
C HIS A 43 -9.31 24.76 -14.23
N PHE A 44 -8.16 24.99 -14.84
CA PHE A 44 -7.28 23.92 -15.31
C PHE A 44 -6.67 23.09 -14.19
N ILE A 45 -6.39 23.70 -13.05
CA ILE A 45 -5.88 23.08 -11.85
C ILE A 45 -6.73 23.43 -10.64
N LYS A 46 -7.13 22.42 -9.86
CA LYS A 46 -7.94 22.59 -8.65
C LYS A 46 -7.39 21.79 -7.49
N GLN A 47 -7.53 22.36 -6.30
CA GLN A 47 -7.33 21.62 -5.05
C GLN A 47 -8.58 20.81 -4.74
N ILE A 48 -8.41 19.54 -4.39
CA ILE A 48 -9.48 18.63 -4.02
C ILE A 48 -9.07 17.96 -2.69
N ASP A 49 -9.60 18.47 -1.60
CA ASP A 49 -9.43 17.90 -0.27
C ASP A 49 -10.62 18.22 0.66
N TYR A 50 -10.66 17.60 1.82
CA TYR A 50 -11.76 17.75 2.79
C TYR A 50 -11.95 19.18 3.32
N SER A 51 -11.00 20.10 3.10
CA SER A 51 -11.13 21.50 3.51
C SER A 51 -11.94 22.34 2.53
N ILE A 52 -12.20 21.85 1.33
CA ILE A 52 -12.91 22.51 0.25
C ILE A 52 -14.37 22.02 0.24
N LYS A 53 -15.32 22.93 0.44
CA LYS A 53 -16.77 22.61 0.49
C LYS A 53 -17.31 21.98 -0.80
N GLU A 54 -16.72 22.31 -1.93
CA GLU A 54 -17.15 21.88 -3.26
C GLU A 54 -16.35 20.66 -3.78
N SER A 55 -15.58 20.00 -2.90
CA SER A 55 -14.68 18.91 -3.32
C SER A 55 -15.42 17.74 -3.98
N GLU A 56 -16.60 17.38 -3.52
CA GLU A 56 -17.42 16.32 -4.12
C GLU A 56 -17.80 16.67 -5.56
N HIS A 57 -18.28 17.89 -5.78
CA HIS A 57 -18.61 18.36 -7.12
C HIS A 57 -17.38 18.46 -8.04
N LEU A 58 -16.23 18.85 -7.49
CA LEU A 58 -14.97 18.87 -8.25
C LEU A 58 -14.49 17.45 -8.59
N ILE A 59 -14.76 16.47 -7.74
CA ILE A 59 -14.49 15.05 -8.04
C ILE A 59 -15.37 14.58 -9.19
N GLU A 60 -16.70 14.83 -9.13
CA GLU A 60 -17.63 14.48 -10.20
C GLU A 60 -17.20 15.11 -11.54
N GLN A 61 -16.81 16.39 -11.54
CA GLN A 61 -16.28 17.04 -12.74
C GLN A 61 -14.96 16.41 -13.21
N PHE A 62 -14.09 16.01 -12.29
CA PHE A 62 -12.82 15.37 -12.63
C PHE A 62 -13.01 13.95 -13.20
N GLU A 63 -14.08 13.25 -12.82
CA GLU A 63 -14.46 11.94 -13.35
C GLU A 63 -15.01 12.01 -14.78
N GLU A 64 -15.54 13.16 -15.20
CA GLU A 64 -16.00 13.32 -16.57
C GLU A 64 -14.85 13.63 -17.53
N LYS A 65 -14.76 12.89 -18.64
CA LYS A 65 -13.65 12.93 -19.60
C LYS A 65 -13.30 14.34 -20.08
N ASP A 66 -14.31 15.09 -20.49
CA ASP A 66 -14.13 16.38 -21.18
C ASP A 66 -14.29 17.59 -20.25
N LYS A 67 -14.45 17.37 -18.95
CA LYS A 67 -14.61 18.45 -17.97
C LYS A 67 -13.30 18.78 -17.24
N MET A 68 -13.19 20.06 -16.87
CA MET A 68 -12.15 20.54 -15.97
C MET A 68 -12.48 20.14 -14.51
N PRO A 69 -11.47 19.97 -13.66
CA PRO A 69 -10.06 20.32 -13.88
C PRO A 69 -9.29 19.26 -14.66
N GLN A 70 -8.24 19.69 -15.35
CA GLN A 70 -7.26 18.78 -15.96
C GLN A 70 -6.23 18.26 -14.96
N ILE A 71 -5.94 19.06 -13.94
CA ILE A 71 -5.05 18.69 -12.84
C ILE A 71 -5.79 18.78 -11.52
N ALA A 72 -5.89 17.66 -10.81
CA ALA A 72 -6.39 17.59 -9.45
C ALA A 72 -5.22 17.53 -8.46
N VAL A 73 -5.15 18.48 -7.53
CA VAL A 73 -4.16 18.48 -6.43
C VAL A 73 -4.86 17.99 -5.17
N SER A 74 -4.56 16.77 -4.74
CA SER A 74 -5.29 16.10 -3.66
C SER A 74 -4.45 15.88 -2.42
N VAL A 75 -5.16 15.92 -1.28
CA VAL A 75 -4.67 15.47 0.02
C VAL A 75 -5.62 14.37 0.49
N ASP A 76 -5.20 13.11 0.32
CA ASP A 76 -5.88 11.88 0.74
C ASP A 76 -7.24 11.55 0.08
N MET A 77 -8.02 12.52 -0.43
CA MET A 77 -9.36 12.28 -1.00
C MET A 77 -9.34 11.45 -2.29
N LEU A 78 -8.34 11.63 -3.15
CA LEU A 78 -8.23 10.91 -4.43
C LEU A 78 -7.36 9.64 -4.33
N ASP A 79 -6.88 9.31 -3.14
CA ASP A 79 -6.11 8.08 -2.90
C ASP A 79 -7.00 6.84 -3.11
N THR A 80 -8.30 6.96 -2.78
CA THR A 80 -9.33 5.92 -2.92
C THR A 80 -10.62 6.49 -3.51
N GLY A 81 -11.54 5.64 -3.98
CA GLY A 81 -12.94 5.99 -4.22
C GLY A 81 -13.26 6.71 -5.53
N ILE A 82 -12.30 7.01 -6.41
CA ILE A 82 -12.57 7.62 -7.72
C ILE A 82 -12.34 6.64 -8.86
N ASP A 83 -13.07 6.82 -9.96
CA ASP A 83 -12.90 6.05 -11.19
C ASP A 83 -12.69 6.97 -12.40
N VAL A 84 -11.45 7.31 -12.70
CA VAL A 84 -11.03 8.16 -13.80
C VAL A 84 -10.07 7.42 -14.71
N PRO A 85 -10.55 6.68 -15.72
CA PRO A 85 -9.69 5.92 -16.64
C PRO A 85 -8.70 6.79 -17.41
N GLU A 86 -9.02 8.07 -17.64
CA GLU A 86 -8.23 9.04 -18.40
C GLU A 86 -6.98 9.55 -17.68
N ILE A 87 -6.73 9.15 -16.44
CA ILE A 87 -5.52 9.58 -15.74
C ILE A 87 -4.28 9.06 -16.45
N LEU A 88 -3.45 9.97 -16.95
CA LEU A 88 -2.19 9.70 -17.62
C LEU A 88 -0.96 10.04 -16.79
N ASN A 89 -1.09 10.89 -15.78
CA ASN A 89 0.04 11.32 -14.98
C ASN A 89 -0.28 11.30 -13.49
N LEU A 90 0.61 10.72 -12.70
CA LEU A 90 0.58 10.75 -11.24
C LEU A 90 1.83 11.46 -10.73
N VAL A 91 1.68 12.41 -9.83
CA VAL A 91 2.79 13.20 -9.28
C VAL A 91 2.81 13.08 -7.76
N PHE A 92 3.87 12.52 -7.22
CA PHE A 92 4.06 12.35 -5.79
C PHE A 92 4.89 13.51 -5.21
N PHE A 93 4.22 14.46 -4.58
CA PHE A 93 4.83 15.54 -3.78
C PHE A 93 4.67 15.30 -2.27
N LYS A 94 4.41 14.05 -1.87
CA LYS A 94 4.41 13.63 -0.47
C LYS A 94 5.15 12.32 -0.29
N LYS A 95 5.74 12.14 0.89
CA LYS A 95 6.30 10.86 1.30
C LYS A 95 5.15 9.93 1.72
N VAL A 96 5.03 8.80 1.04
CA VAL A 96 4.10 7.72 1.40
C VAL A 96 4.88 6.68 2.19
N ARG A 97 4.30 6.14 3.26
CA ARG A 97 4.94 5.14 4.12
C ARG A 97 4.15 3.85 4.23
N SER A 98 2.85 3.88 3.96
CA SER A 98 1.99 2.71 3.83
C SER A 98 2.12 2.15 2.42
N TYR A 99 2.48 0.87 2.30
CA TYR A 99 2.60 0.18 1.02
C TYR A 99 1.22 0.03 0.35
N ALA A 100 0.19 -0.34 1.14
CA ALA A 100 -1.18 -0.45 0.64
C ALA A 100 -1.66 0.88 0.03
N LYS A 101 -1.43 2.00 0.75
CA LYS A 101 -1.77 3.33 0.25
C LYS A 101 -0.99 3.69 -1.01
N PHE A 102 0.29 3.36 -1.07
CA PHE A 102 1.13 3.58 -2.26
C PHE A 102 0.59 2.83 -3.48
N CYS A 103 0.24 1.54 -3.31
CA CYS A 103 -0.37 0.75 -4.37
C CYS A 103 -1.74 1.30 -4.81
N GLN A 104 -2.58 1.76 -3.87
CA GLN A 104 -3.87 2.38 -4.19
C GLN A 104 -3.71 3.66 -5.03
N MET A 105 -2.74 4.50 -4.67
CA MET A 105 -2.42 5.72 -5.41
C MET A 105 -1.91 5.42 -6.83
N ILE A 106 -1.01 4.43 -6.99
CA ILE A 106 -0.55 3.97 -8.31
C ILE A 106 -1.72 3.39 -9.11
N GLY A 107 -2.60 2.64 -8.46
CA GLY A 107 -3.80 2.05 -9.04
C GLY A 107 -4.73 3.06 -9.73
N ARG A 108 -4.65 4.36 -9.39
CA ARG A 108 -5.42 5.41 -10.10
C ARG A 108 -4.98 5.56 -11.57
N GLY A 109 -3.74 5.26 -11.90
CA GLY A 109 -3.23 5.34 -13.26
C GLY A 109 -3.41 4.06 -14.09
N THR A 110 -3.70 2.92 -13.47
CA THR A 110 -3.69 1.62 -14.16
C THR A 110 -4.95 1.30 -14.96
N ARG A 111 -6.00 2.10 -14.84
CA ARG A 111 -7.26 1.90 -15.58
C ARG A 111 -7.02 2.01 -17.08
N LEU A 112 -7.59 1.08 -17.84
CA LEU A 112 -7.59 1.12 -19.31
C LEU A 112 -8.59 2.17 -19.78
N CYS A 113 -8.26 2.86 -20.88
CA CYS A 113 -9.16 3.83 -21.51
C CYS A 113 -9.02 3.71 -23.04
N LYS A 114 -10.10 3.33 -23.69
CA LYS A 114 -10.16 3.22 -25.14
C LYS A 114 -10.19 4.60 -25.80
N ASP A 115 -9.55 4.70 -26.96
CA ASP A 115 -9.52 5.91 -27.79
C ASP A 115 -9.09 7.20 -27.03
N LEU A 116 -8.32 7.05 -25.94
CA LEU A 116 -7.91 8.21 -25.13
C LEU A 116 -6.96 9.13 -25.88
N LEU A 117 -6.08 8.57 -26.68
CA LEU A 117 -5.06 9.32 -27.42
C LEU A 117 -5.49 9.68 -28.84
N GLY A 118 -6.69 9.26 -29.24
CA GLY A 118 -7.29 9.46 -30.56
C GLY A 118 -8.03 8.20 -31.03
N PRO A 119 -8.80 8.28 -32.13
CA PRO A 119 -9.54 7.14 -32.66
C PRO A 119 -8.61 5.93 -32.90
N GLY A 120 -8.91 4.78 -32.30
CA GLY A 120 -8.10 3.58 -32.36
C GLY A 120 -6.78 3.62 -31.60
N MET A 121 -6.53 4.65 -30.80
CA MET A 121 -5.34 4.80 -29.97
C MET A 121 -5.72 4.77 -28.48
N ASP A 122 -5.64 3.59 -27.91
CA ASP A 122 -5.96 3.33 -26.51
C ASP A 122 -4.87 3.85 -25.57
N LYS A 123 -5.21 3.99 -24.30
CA LYS A 123 -4.25 4.24 -23.23
C LYS A 123 -3.40 2.99 -23.01
N GLU A 124 -2.12 3.04 -23.39
CA GLU A 124 -1.15 1.95 -23.22
C GLU A 124 -0.34 2.08 -21.94
N LYS A 125 -0.15 3.30 -21.43
CA LYS A 125 0.71 3.61 -20.27
C LYS A 125 0.25 4.84 -19.56
N PHE A 126 0.78 5.03 -18.36
CA PHE A 126 0.73 6.27 -17.60
C PHE A 126 2.12 6.58 -17.02
N LEU A 127 2.37 7.81 -16.62
CA LEU A 127 3.63 8.23 -16.04
C LEU A 127 3.48 8.52 -14.55
N ILE A 128 4.53 8.19 -13.82
CA ILE A 128 4.66 8.54 -12.40
C ILE A 128 5.87 9.44 -12.22
N PHE A 129 5.66 10.59 -11.60
CA PHE A 129 6.69 11.54 -11.21
C PHE A 129 6.85 11.48 -9.69
N ASP A 130 7.89 10.83 -9.21
CA ASP A 130 8.14 10.67 -7.77
C ASP A 130 9.25 11.61 -7.30
N TYR A 131 8.86 12.75 -6.73
CA TYR A 131 9.77 13.75 -6.18
C TYR A 131 10.15 13.49 -4.71
N CYS A 132 9.64 12.42 -4.13
CA CYS A 132 9.85 12.10 -2.71
C CYS A 132 10.54 10.74 -2.47
N ASN A 133 11.07 10.13 -3.54
CA ASN A 133 11.76 8.85 -3.52
C ASN A 133 10.94 7.73 -2.86
N ASN A 134 9.64 7.67 -3.15
CA ASN A 134 8.75 6.63 -2.61
C ASN A 134 9.10 5.26 -3.19
N PHE A 135 9.41 5.16 -4.50
CA PHE A 135 9.83 3.90 -5.11
C PHE A 135 11.11 3.37 -4.49
N GLU A 136 12.11 4.23 -4.27
CA GLU A 136 13.36 3.84 -3.62
C GLU A 136 13.11 3.40 -2.17
N TYR A 137 12.24 4.12 -1.47
CA TYR A 137 11.85 3.75 -0.11
C TYR A 137 11.24 2.35 -0.06
N PHE A 138 10.27 2.02 -0.95
CA PHE A 138 9.62 0.71 -0.97
C PHE A 138 10.49 -0.39 -1.57
N ARG A 139 11.49 -0.06 -2.39
CA ARG A 139 12.50 -1.01 -2.84
C ARG A 139 13.31 -1.56 -1.66
N VAL A 140 13.66 -0.70 -0.70
CA VAL A 140 14.43 -1.05 0.50
C VAL A 140 13.52 -1.57 1.63
N ASN A 141 12.27 -1.08 1.70
CA ASN A 141 11.27 -1.41 2.72
C ASN A 141 10.00 -1.93 2.04
N PRO A 142 9.96 -3.19 1.57
CA PRO A 142 8.85 -3.70 0.75
C PRO A 142 7.48 -3.65 1.43
N HIS A 143 7.45 -3.69 2.75
CA HIS A 143 6.22 -3.62 3.55
C HIS A 143 5.90 -2.20 4.03
N GLY A 144 6.78 -1.24 3.77
CA GLY A 144 6.64 0.14 4.24
C GLY A 144 6.80 0.27 5.76
N LYS A 145 6.46 1.45 6.25
CA LYS A 145 6.01 1.64 7.63
C LYS A 145 4.49 1.59 7.59
N ASP A 146 3.93 0.49 7.22
CA ASP A 146 2.57 0.23 7.61
C ASP A 146 2.63 0.14 9.12
N SER A 147 2.33 1.26 9.71
CA SER A 147 2.12 1.49 11.10
C SER A 147 1.11 0.45 11.57
N GLY A 148 1.64 -0.56 12.14
CA GLY A 148 0.87 -1.72 12.54
C GLY A 148 0.53 -2.62 11.33
N PHE A 149 1.42 -3.53 10.95
CA PHE A 149 1.02 -4.89 11.15
C PHE A 149 0.45 -4.88 12.57
N ILE A 150 -0.85 -4.59 12.68
CA ILE A 150 -1.60 -4.89 13.89
C ILE A 150 -1.58 -6.40 13.84
N GLU A 151 -0.57 -6.98 14.54
CA GLU A 151 -0.56 -8.41 14.80
C GLU A 151 -1.98 -8.69 15.26
N THR A 152 -2.70 -9.48 14.49
CA THR A 152 -4.07 -9.84 14.85
C THR A 152 -4.01 -10.44 16.25
N LEU A 153 -5.12 -10.40 16.98
CA LEU A 153 -5.14 -11.01 18.30
C LEU A 153 -4.68 -12.47 18.24
N SER A 154 -5.02 -13.18 17.15
CA SER A 154 -4.59 -14.57 16.91
C SER A 154 -3.08 -14.69 16.75
N GLU A 155 -2.44 -13.80 15.98
CA GLU A 155 -0.97 -13.77 15.84
C GLU A 155 -0.26 -13.45 17.16
N LYS A 156 -0.78 -12.49 17.92
CA LYS A 156 -0.24 -12.17 19.25
C LYS A 156 -0.33 -13.36 20.20
N ILE A 157 -1.48 -14.03 20.22
CA ILE A 157 -1.67 -15.24 21.03
C ILE A 157 -0.71 -16.34 20.58
N PHE A 158 -0.58 -16.57 19.27
CA PHE A 158 0.34 -17.56 18.71
C PHE A 158 1.80 -17.27 19.14
N LEU A 159 2.28 -16.05 18.93
CA LEU A 159 3.63 -15.65 19.31
C LEU A 159 3.87 -15.70 20.82
N CYS A 160 2.87 -15.34 21.63
CA CYS A 160 2.95 -15.48 23.09
C CYS A 160 3.08 -16.96 23.51
N LYS A 161 2.26 -17.84 22.95
CA LYS A 161 2.36 -19.29 23.20
C LYS A 161 3.73 -19.86 22.79
N ALA A 162 4.25 -19.44 21.62
CA ALA A 162 5.58 -19.86 21.15
C ALA A 162 6.69 -19.37 22.09
N ARG A 163 6.61 -18.15 22.62
CA ARG A 163 7.56 -17.63 23.61
C ARG A 163 7.50 -18.41 24.91
N ILE A 164 6.31 -18.72 25.42
CA ILE A 164 6.14 -19.54 26.63
C ILE A 164 6.72 -20.94 26.41
N ALA A 165 6.42 -21.56 25.27
CA ALA A 165 6.97 -22.88 24.93
C ALA A 165 8.51 -22.88 24.82
N ARG A 166 9.10 -21.75 24.38
CA ARG A 166 10.55 -21.54 24.36
C ARG A 166 11.14 -21.40 25.76
N GLU A 167 10.55 -20.58 26.62
CA GLU A 167 11.05 -20.42 28.00
C GLU A 167 10.94 -21.73 28.79
N LEU A 168 9.85 -22.48 28.62
CA LEU A 168 9.65 -23.77 29.27
C LEU A 168 10.58 -24.89 28.79
N GLN A 169 11.40 -24.68 27.76
CA GLN A 169 12.41 -25.66 27.35
C GLN A 169 13.66 -25.66 28.22
N ASP A 170 13.82 -24.64 29.10
CA ASP A 170 14.93 -24.59 30.04
C ASP A 170 14.94 -25.81 30.96
N THR A 171 16.15 -26.29 31.27
CA THR A 171 16.36 -27.49 32.08
C THR A 171 15.71 -27.45 33.45
N ASP A 172 15.57 -26.26 34.05
CA ASP A 172 14.96 -26.15 35.37
C ASP A 172 13.44 -26.38 35.30
N TYR A 173 12.76 -25.90 34.27
CA TYR A 173 11.34 -26.19 34.06
C TYR A 173 11.10 -27.61 33.57
N GLN A 174 12.05 -28.20 32.83
CA GLN A 174 11.92 -29.58 32.33
C GLN A 174 12.06 -30.67 33.43
N LYS A 175 12.51 -30.34 34.62
CA LYS A 175 12.52 -31.21 35.80
C LYS A 175 11.12 -31.43 36.38
N ASP A 176 10.23 -30.47 36.18
CA ASP A 176 8.85 -30.49 36.67
C ASP A 176 7.92 -31.07 35.57
N GLU A 177 7.09 -32.03 36.00
CA GLU A 177 6.21 -32.76 35.09
C GLU A 177 5.09 -31.89 34.55
N ASP A 178 4.54 -31.03 35.39
CA ASP A 178 3.44 -30.09 35.02
C ASP A 178 3.91 -29.11 33.96
N PHE A 179 5.12 -28.55 34.09
CA PHE A 179 5.68 -27.66 33.08
C PHE A 179 6.00 -28.36 31.76
N ARG A 180 6.45 -29.59 31.78
CA ARG A 180 6.67 -30.41 30.57
C ARG A 180 5.36 -30.71 29.85
N GLU A 181 4.33 -31.11 30.60
CA GLU A 181 3.01 -31.38 30.01
C GLU A 181 2.38 -30.13 29.43
N TYR A 182 2.49 -29.00 30.15
CA TYR A 182 2.01 -27.71 29.66
C TYR A 182 2.74 -27.28 28.37
N ARG A 183 4.07 -27.39 28.34
CA ARG A 183 4.84 -27.10 27.11
C ARG A 183 4.38 -27.98 25.95
N ASN A 184 4.20 -29.27 26.16
CA ASN A 184 3.76 -30.21 25.13
C ASN A 184 2.36 -29.83 24.62
N THR A 185 1.49 -29.39 25.48
CA THR A 185 0.14 -28.92 25.11
C THR A 185 0.22 -27.67 24.23
N LEU A 186 1.03 -26.65 24.62
CA LEU A 186 1.24 -25.45 23.83
C LEU A 186 1.81 -25.76 22.45
N VAL A 187 2.80 -26.63 22.35
CA VAL A 187 3.40 -27.04 21.07
C VAL A 187 2.38 -27.73 20.18
N LYS A 188 1.54 -28.61 20.71
CA LYS A 188 0.45 -29.26 19.94
C LYS A 188 -0.54 -28.23 19.39
N GLU A 189 -0.95 -27.27 20.20
CA GLU A 189 -1.84 -26.19 19.76
C GLU A 189 -1.22 -25.33 18.67
N LEU A 190 0.09 -25.01 18.76
CA LEU A 190 0.82 -24.24 17.76
C LEU A 190 0.94 -25.00 16.45
N ILE A 191 1.27 -26.29 16.48
CA ILE A 191 1.31 -27.15 15.29
C ILE A 191 -0.07 -27.26 14.64
N GLN A 192 -1.14 -27.39 15.43
CA GLN A 192 -2.50 -27.46 14.93
C GLN A 192 -2.86 -26.15 14.22
N ALA A 193 -2.57 -24.99 14.83
CA ALA A 193 -2.83 -23.68 14.22
C ALA A 193 -2.13 -23.51 12.86
N ILE A 194 -0.87 -23.99 12.73
CA ILE A 194 -0.15 -23.98 11.45
C ILE A 194 -0.74 -24.98 10.45
N SER A 195 -1.19 -26.14 10.95
CA SER A 195 -1.77 -27.20 10.11
C SER A 195 -3.10 -26.79 9.49
N ASP A 196 -3.86 -25.96 10.19
CA ASP A 196 -5.14 -25.43 9.74
C ASP A 196 -5.01 -24.35 8.66
N LEU A 197 -3.79 -23.87 8.37
CA LEU A 197 -3.56 -22.89 7.31
C LEU A 197 -3.86 -23.47 5.93
N ASN A 198 -4.61 -22.71 5.13
CA ASN A 198 -4.94 -23.11 3.76
C ASN A 198 -3.72 -22.98 2.83
N ASN A 199 -3.17 -24.10 2.39
CA ASN A 199 -2.00 -24.16 1.50
C ASN A 199 -2.25 -23.52 0.12
N GLU A 200 -3.49 -23.37 -0.30
CA GLU A 200 -3.85 -22.74 -1.57
C GLU A 200 -3.85 -21.21 -1.50
N SER A 201 -3.84 -20.65 -0.28
CA SER A 201 -3.73 -19.20 -0.09
C SER A 201 -2.40 -18.69 -0.67
N PHE A 202 -2.45 -17.56 -1.39
CA PHE A 202 -1.27 -16.90 -1.97
C PHE A 202 -0.23 -16.57 -0.90
N ILE A 203 -0.66 -16.11 0.29
CA ILE A 203 0.23 -15.75 1.40
C ILE A 203 0.94 -17.02 1.91
N VAL A 204 0.19 -18.10 2.15
CA VAL A 204 0.76 -19.36 2.64
C VAL A 204 1.72 -19.97 1.62
N LYS A 205 1.41 -19.93 0.32
CA LYS A 205 2.30 -20.38 -0.76
C LYS A 205 3.65 -19.64 -0.75
N HIS A 206 3.63 -18.36 -0.45
CA HIS A 206 4.87 -17.55 -0.39
C HIS A 206 5.79 -17.95 0.78
N HIS A 207 5.19 -18.47 1.87
CA HIS A 207 5.89 -18.90 3.08
C HIS A 207 5.87 -20.41 3.29
N LEU A 208 5.52 -21.19 2.27
CA LEU A 208 5.25 -22.64 2.36
C LEU A 208 6.39 -23.42 3.00
N LYS A 209 7.65 -23.05 2.75
CA LYS A 209 8.83 -23.68 3.35
C LYS A 209 8.78 -23.64 4.88
N TYR A 210 8.42 -22.50 5.45
CA TYR A 210 8.34 -22.31 6.90
C TYR A 210 7.09 -22.99 7.46
N VAL A 211 5.96 -22.89 6.78
CA VAL A 211 4.72 -23.57 7.16
C VAL A 211 4.93 -25.08 7.24
N LEU A 212 5.57 -25.70 6.25
CA LEU A 212 5.86 -27.12 6.26
C LEU A 212 6.85 -27.51 7.37
N ARG A 213 7.90 -26.69 7.59
CA ARG A 213 8.89 -26.91 8.65
C ARG A 213 8.24 -26.96 10.04
N TYR A 214 7.39 -25.97 10.35
CA TYR A 214 6.79 -25.85 11.69
C TYR A 214 5.51 -26.68 11.89
N ARG A 215 5.05 -27.44 10.90
CA ARG A 215 4.07 -28.53 11.07
C ARG A 215 4.67 -29.76 11.70
N GLU A 216 5.98 -29.92 11.62
CA GLU A 216 6.67 -31.08 12.17
C GLU A 216 7.03 -30.87 13.65
N GLN A 217 6.66 -31.84 14.50
CA GLN A 217 6.97 -31.82 15.94
C GLN A 217 8.45 -31.56 16.23
N LYS A 218 9.35 -32.13 15.43
CA LYS A 218 10.81 -32.02 15.58
C LYS A 218 11.30 -30.55 15.54
N SER A 219 10.62 -29.67 14.84
CA SER A 219 10.97 -28.23 14.75
C SER A 219 10.72 -27.47 16.07
N TRP A 220 10.01 -28.09 17.01
CA TRP A 220 9.65 -27.53 18.30
C TRP A 220 10.44 -28.14 19.47
N ASP A 221 11.31 -29.13 19.20
CA ASP A 221 12.11 -29.77 20.26
C ASP A 221 13.05 -28.76 20.93
N ILE A 222 13.70 -27.91 20.10
CA ILE A 222 14.56 -26.82 20.57
C ILE A 222 14.20 -25.56 19.77
N LEU A 223 13.70 -24.54 20.44
CA LEU A 223 13.36 -23.25 19.87
C LEU A 223 14.49 -22.24 20.14
N GLU A 224 15.37 -22.08 19.18
CA GLU A 224 16.43 -21.06 19.19
C GLU A 224 15.89 -19.68 18.80
N THR A 225 16.72 -18.66 18.93
CA THR A 225 16.36 -17.28 18.57
C THR A 225 15.98 -17.16 17.10
N GLU A 226 16.69 -17.88 16.23
CA GLU A 226 16.40 -17.92 14.79
C GLU A 226 15.00 -18.49 14.48
N ALA A 227 14.60 -19.57 15.20
CA ALA A 227 13.26 -20.13 15.07
C ALA A 227 12.15 -19.13 15.47
N MET A 228 12.39 -18.35 16.51
CA MET A 228 11.46 -17.30 16.94
C MET A 228 11.38 -16.13 15.93
N ASP A 229 12.48 -15.80 15.27
CA ASP A 229 12.53 -14.80 14.22
C ASP A 229 11.81 -15.29 12.96
N ASP A 230 11.96 -16.57 12.60
CA ASP A 230 11.21 -17.19 11.50
C ASP A 230 9.71 -17.16 11.76
N LEU A 231 9.26 -17.58 12.95
CA LEU A 231 7.83 -17.58 13.34
C LEU A 231 7.22 -16.19 13.39
N LYS A 232 8.03 -15.13 13.56
CA LYS A 232 7.58 -13.75 13.57
C LYS A 232 7.51 -13.12 12.18
N LYS A 233 8.36 -13.57 11.25
CA LYS A 233 8.45 -13.00 9.90
C LYS A 233 7.54 -13.67 8.88
N HIS A 234 7.21 -14.92 9.11
CA HIS A 234 6.58 -15.80 8.16
C HIS A 234 5.30 -16.42 8.69
#